data_b7814199d23b8301718d69b53506637b
#
_entry.id   b7814199d23b8301718d69b53506637b
#
_cell.length_a   1.000
_cell.length_b   1.000
_cell.length_c   1.000
_cell.angle_alpha   90.00
_cell.angle_beta   90.00
_cell.angle_gamma   90.00
#
_symmetry.space_group_name_H-M   'P 1'
#
loop_
_entity.id
_entity.type
_entity.pdbx_description
1 polymer ?
#
loop_
_entity_poly.entity_id
_entity_poly.type
_entity_poly.pdbx_seq_one_letter_code
_entity_poly.pdbx_strand_id
1 'polypeptide(L)'
;ADEFNFKSTELATLDYNQIENQDAIVLNELEDLPVALGTTLKSFYEKGGNIVLIPNAKNSPSLLNAFAKNFGGLNYSELSTSGKQITKINFNHPLYQTVFEKKVTNFQYPNVKESFTLSGITNILQYEDNSVFVGSTTNRLGTFYAFSAPINKQNSNFQNAPLIVPTFYNMGQNQGKTGINAYTI
;
A
#
# COMPACT_ATOMS: atom_id res chain seq x y z
N ALA A 1 9.61 2.47 -23.29
CA ALA A 1 8.85 3.65 -22.86
C ALA A 1 8.66 3.55 -21.36
N ASP A 2 9.05 4.60 -20.65
CA ASP A 2 8.82 4.66 -19.22
C ASP A 2 7.30 4.81 -18.98
N GLU A 3 6.68 3.74 -18.50
CA GLU A 3 5.23 3.73 -18.25
C GLU A 3 4.86 4.52 -16.99
N PHE A 4 5.87 4.87 -16.16
CA PHE A 4 5.68 5.63 -14.93
C PHE A 4 6.53 6.89 -14.89
N ASN A 5 5.91 7.98 -14.49
CA ASN A 5 6.61 9.21 -14.11
C ASN A 5 6.61 9.32 -12.58
N PHE A 6 7.74 9.01 -11.96
CA PHE A 6 7.89 9.04 -10.50
C PHE A 6 8.35 10.41 -10.02
N LYS A 7 7.67 10.92 -9.01
CA LYS A 7 8.08 12.10 -8.25
C LYS A 7 8.06 11.78 -6.76
N SER A 8 9.10 12.17 -6.05
CA SER A 8 9.19 12.04 -4.60
C SER A 8 9.23 13.41 -3.95
N THR A 9 8.55 13.56 -2.83
CA THR A 9 8.57 14.78 -2.01
C THR A 9 8.45 14.44 -0.55
N GLU A 10 8.89 15.35 0.31
CA GLU A 10 8.66 15.23 1.75
C GLU A 10 7.31 15.83 2.11
N LEU A 11 6.66 15.28 3.16
CA LEU A 11 5.36 15.77 3.63
C LEU A 11 5.39 17.27 3.94
N ALA A 12 6.47 17.75 4.55
CA ALA A 12 6.64 19.16 4.94
C ALA A 12 6.64 20.13 3.75
N THR A 13 7.00 19.67 2.55
CA THR A 13 7.09 20.47 1.32
C THR A 13 6.06 20.09 0.28
N LEU A 14 5.12 19.22 0.63
CA LEU A 14 4.08 18.75 -0.27
C LEU A 14 3.15 19.89 -0.68
N ASP A 15 3.01 20.11 -1.97
CA ASP A 15 1.94 20.93 -2.54
C ASP A 15 0.70 20.05 -2.78
N TYR A 16 -0.32 20.21 -1.94
CA TYR A 16 -1.56 19.42 -2.02
C TYR A 16 -2.30 19.59 -3.35
N ASN A 17 -2.10 20.71 -4.05
CA ASN A 17 -2.70 20.94 -5.38
C ASN A 17 -2.12 19.99 -6.45
N GLN A 18 -0.94 19.43 -6.21
CA GLN A 18 -0.33 18.47 -7.13
C GLN A 18 -0.93 17.05 -7.02
N ILE A 19 -1.62 16.74 -5.92
CA ILE A 19 -2.22 15.42 -5.69
C ILE A 19 -3.25 15.08 -6.77
N GLU A 20 -4.07 16.03 -7.15
CA GLU A 20 -5.13 15.81 -8.15
C GLU A 20 -4.61 15.42 -9.53
N ASN A 21 -3.36 15.75 -9.83
CA ASN A 21 -2.72 15.48 -11.12
C ASN A 21 -2.06 14.10 -11.19
N GLN A 22 -2.13 13.31 -10.11
CA GLN A 22 -1.51 12.01 -10.04
C GLN A 22 -2.52 10.90 -10.36
N ASP A 23 -2.03 9.72 -10.69
CA ASP A 23 -2.83 8.49 -10.82
C ASP A 23 -2.72 7.63 -9.55
N ALA A 24 -1.59 7.70 -8.87
CA ALA A 24 -1.36 7.01 -7.62
C ALA A 24 -0.48 7.83 -6.66
N ILE A 25 -0.74 7.67 -5.37
CA ILE A 25 0.01 8.27 -4.28
C ILE A 25 0.50 7.17 -3.36
N VAL A 26 1.79 7.14 -3.07
CA VAL A 26 2.40 6.24 -2.08
C VAL A 26 2.81 7.05 -0.85
N LEU A 27 2.24 6.70 0.30
CA LEU A 27 2.62 7.24 1.61
C LEU A 27 3.64 6.28 2.22
N ASN A 28 4.92 6.66 2.14
CA ASN A 28 6.02 5.77 2.47
C ASN A 28 6.55 6.03 3.88
N GLU A 29 6.03 5.29 4.84
CA GLU A 29 6.50 5.28 6.24
C GLU A 29 6.53 6.68 6.89
N LEU A 30 5.48 7.47 6.63
CA LEU A 30 5.33 8.80 7.24
C LEU A 30 5.14 8.70 8.75
N GLU A 31 5.86 9.49 9.53
CA GLU A 31 5.71 9.56 10.99
C GLU A 31 4.40 10.26 11.40
N ASP A 32 3.90 11.17 10.56
CA ASP A 32 2.65 11.89 10.78
C ASP A 32 1.69 11.73 9.59
N LEU A 33 0.42 11.75 9.87
CA LEU A 33 -0.67 11.66 8.89
C LEU A 33 -1.69 12.78 9.20
N PRO A 34 -1.41 14.02 8.77
CA PRO A 34 -2.28 15.16 9.08
C PRO A 34 -3.70 14.99 8.57
N VAL A 35 -4.66 15.55 9.28
CA VAL A 35 -6.09 15.52 8.88
C VAL A 35 -6.28 16.10 7.47
N ALA A 36 -5.58 17.18 7.14
CA ALA A 36 -5.65 17.79 5.82
C ALA A 36 -5.20 16.84 4.70
N LEU A 37 -4.16 16.05 4.95
CA LEU A 37 -3.71 15.01 4.01
C LEU A 37 -4.80 13.96 3.81
N GLY A 38 -5.40 13.46 4.89
CA GLY A 38 -6.48 12.49 4.83
C GLY A 38 -7.69 13.00 4.05
N THR A 39 -8.09 14.24 4.25
CA THR A 39 -9.21 14.87 3.54
C THR A 39 -8.93 15.02 2.05
N THR A 40 -7.74 15.50 1.69
CA THR A 40 -7.34 15.67 0.29
C THR A 40 -7.24 14.32 -0.43
N LEU A 41 -6.64 13.32 0.21
CA LEU A 41 -6.53 11.99 -0.36
C LEU A 41 -7.86 11.25 -0.44
N LYS A 42 -8.80 11.51 0.46
CA LYS A 42 -10.18 11.00 0.35
C LYS A 42 -10.83 11.48 -0.96
N SER A 43 -10.75 12.77 -1.24
CA SER A 43 -11.28 13.33 -2.50
C SER A 43 -10.60 12.72 -3.73
N PHE A 44 -9.27 12.57 -3.69
CA PHE A 44 -8.50 11.91 -4.73
C PHE A 44 -8.94 10.46 -4.98
N TYR A 45 -9.11 9.69 -3.92
CA TYR A 45 -9.60 8.31 -3.94
C TYR A 45 -11.04 8.21 -4.50
N GLU A 46 -11.92 9.10 -4.11
CA GLU A 46 -13.31 9.15 -4.58
C GLU A 46 -13.41 9.47 -6.07
N LYS A 47 -12.44 10.18 -6.62
CA LYS A 47 -12.31 10.50 -8.06
C LYS A 47 -11.56 9.43 -8.87
N GLY A 48 -11.15 8.33 -8.26
CA GLY A 48 -10.52 7.20 -8.94
C GLY A 48 -9.00 7.09 -8.77
N GLY A 49 -8.42 7.89 -7.89
CA GLY A 49 -6.99 7.78 -7.56
C GLY A 49 -6.70 6.56 -6.71
N ASN A 50 -5.52 5.98 -6.90
CA ASN A 50 -5.02 4.88 -6.09
C ASN A 50 -4.09 5.40 -4.99
N ILE A 51 -4.24 4.85 -3.79
CA ILE A 51 -3.43 5.22 -2.64
C ILE A 51 -2.77 3.96 -2.08
N VAL A 52 -1.51 4.06 -1.72
CA VAL A 52 -0.76 3.02 -1.02
C VAL A 52 -0.29 3.58 0.32
N LEU A 53 -0.74 2.98 1.41
CA LEU A 53 -0.27 3.31 2.76
C LEU A 53 0.72 2.25 3.24
N ILE A 54 1.96 2.67 3.47
CA ILE A 54 3.00 1.88 4.13
C ILE A 54 3.21 2.54 5.50
N PRO A 55 2.87 1.86 6.61
CA PRO A 55 2.96 2.46 7.93
C PRO A 55 4.41 2.61 8.40
N ASN A 56 4.64 3.58 9.28
CA ASN A 56 5.86 3.69 10.06
C ASN A 56 5.69 2.94 11.38
N ALA A 57 6.73 2.26 11.85
CA ALA A 57 6.67 1.52 13.13
C ALA A 57 6.40 2.44 14.34
N LYS A 58 6.69 3.73 14.23
CA LYS A 58 6.40 4.73 15.27
C LYS A 58 4.93 5.20 15.28
N ASN A 59 4.16 4.88 14.25
CA ASN A 59 2.75 5.25 14.24
C ASN A 59 2.00 4.53 15.35
N SER A 60 1.10 5.24 16.03
CA SER A 60 0.11 4.60 16.90
C SER A 60 -1.02 4.00 16.05
N PRO A 61 -1.67 2.91 16.50
CA PRO A 61 -2.89 2.42 15.85
C PRO A 61 -3.97 3.49 15.73
N SER A 62 -4.08 4.37 16.72
CA SER A 62 -5.02 5.49 16.71
C SER A 62 -4.78 6.46 15.57
N LEU A 63 -3.52 6.83 15.31
CA LEU A 63 -3.13 7.69 14.17
C LEU A 63 -3.48 7.02 12.84
N LEU A 64 -3.08 5.76 12.66
CA LEU A 64 -3.35 5.00 11.45
C LEU A 64 -4.86 4.86 11.19
N ASN A 65 -5.64 4.57 12.22
CA ASN A 65 -7.09 4.40 12.09
C ASN A 65 -7.81 5.72 11.84
N ALA A 66 -7.36 6.82 12.43
CA ALA A 66 -7.90 8.14 12.14
C ALA A 66 -7.73 8.54 10.66
N PHE A 67 -6.61 8.16 10.06
CA PHE A 67 -6.36 8.36 8.64
C PHE A 67 -7.14 7.35 7.77
N ALA A 68 -7.07 6.07 8.10
CA ALA A 68 -7.61 4.97 7.30
C ALA A 68 -9.15 5.00 7.18
N LYS A 69 -9.86 5.55 8.18
CA LYS A 69 -11.34 5.71 8.13
C LYS A 69 -11.85 6.49 6.92
N ASN A 70 -11.00 7.28 6.28
CA ASN A 70 -11.34 7.97 5.05
C ASN A 70 -11.53 7.03 3.85
N PHE A 71 -11.04 5.79 3.94
CA PHE A 71 -10.93 4.86 2.81
C PHE A 71 -11.66 3.54 3.02
N GLY A 72 -12.36 3.36 4.13
CA GLY A 72 -13.16 2.17 4.41
C GLY A 72 -13.13 1.75 5.86
N GLY A 73 -13.61 0.54 6.12
CA GLY A 73 -13.73 -0.03 7.47
C GLY A 73 -12.49 -0.80 7.96
N LEU A 74 -11.33 -0.61 7.34
CA LEU A 74 -10.11 -1.27 7.80
C LEU A 74 -9.66 -0.76 9.16
N ASN A 75 -8.98 -1.62 9.91
CA ASN A 75 -8.52 -1.33 11.25
C ASN A 75 -7.12 -1.87 11.51
N TYR A 76 -6.25 -1.01 12.03
CA TYR A 76 -4.94 -1.33 12.57
C TYR A 76 -5.02 -1.57 14.06
N SER A 77 -4.42 -2.66 14.54
CA SER A 77 -4.24 -2.96 15.96
C SER A 77 -2.75 -2.95 16.30
N GLU A 78 -2.42 -3.25 17.54
CA GLU A 78 -1.08 -3.13 18.11
C GLU A 78 0.06 -3.67 17.24
N LEU A 79 1.19 -2.99 17.31
CA LEU A 79 2.44 -3.42 16.69
C LEU A 79 2.99 -4.64 17.42
N SER A 80 3.17 -5.73 16.69
CA SER A 80 3.84 -6.94 17.17
C SER A 80 5.31 -6.94 16.74
N THR A 81 6.20 -7.33 17.67
CA THR A 81 7.62 -7.53 17.41
C THR A 81 7.97 -8.99 17.09
N SER A 82 6.96 -9.86 17.00
CA SER A 82 7.14 -11.23 16.53
C SER A 82 7.30 -11.26 15.03
N GLY A 83 8.47 -11.71 14.58
CA GLY A 83 8.76 -11.84 13.16
C GLY A 83 7.80 -12.80 12.44
N LYS A 84 7.46 -12.48 11.19
CA LYS A 84 6.58 -13.27 10.33
C LYS A 84 7.15 -13.42 8.95
N GLN A 85 6.70 -14.45 8.25
CA GLN A 85 7.01 -14.68 6.83
C GLN A 85 5.78 -14.43 5.96
N ILE A 86 5.98 -13.79 4.82
CA ILE A 86 4.95 -13.60 3.79
C ILE A 86 4.94 -14.85 2.94
N THR A 87 3.87 -15.66 3.03
CA THR A 87 3.83 -17.00 2.41
C THR A 87 2.68 -17.21 1.45
N LYS A 88 1.69 -16.32 1.43
CA LYS A 88 0.46 -16.53 0.67
C LYS A 88 0.16 -15.36 -0.25
N ILE A 89 -0.18 -15.68 -1.49
CA ILE A 89 -0.58 -14.73 -2.52
C ILE A 89 -2.03 -15.01 -2.89
N ASN A 90 -2.88 -13.99 -2.87
CA ASN A 90 -4.23 -14.09 -3.42
C ASN A 90 -4.18 -13.87 -4.93
N PHE A 91 -3.97 -14.94 -5.71
CA PHE A 91 -3.92 -14.89 -7.17
C PHE A 91 -5.26 -14.48 -7.81
N ASN A 92 -6.37 -14.56 -7.08
CA ASN A 92 -7.68 -14.11 -7.57
C ASN A 92 -7.88 -12.61 -7.41
N HIS A 93 -6.98 -11.93 -6.68
CA HIS A 93 -7.07 -10.48 -6.55
C HIS A 93 -6.73 -9.80 -7.89
N PRO A 94 -7.49 -8.76 -8.32
CA PRO A 94 -7.25 -8.06 -9.57
C PRO A 94 -5.81 -7.58 -9.79
N LEU A 95 -5.10 -7.28 -8.69
CA LEU A 95 -3.69 -6.86 -8.72
C LEU A 95 -2.78 -7.87 -9.42
N TYR A 96 -3.10 -9.16 -9.36
CA TYR A 96 -2.25 -10.23 -9.89
C TYR A 96 -2.84 -10.99 -11.08
N GLN A 97 -4.08 -10.69 -11.50
CA GLN A 97 -4.76 -11.43 -12.57
C GLN A 97 -4.00 -11.40 -13.90
N THR A 98 -3.25 -10.34 -14.18
CA THR A 98 -2.51 -10.18 -15.44
C THR A 98 -1.02 -10.51 -15.33
N VAL A 99 -0.49 -10.67 -14.11
CA VAL A 99 0.96 -10.81 -13.86
C VAL A 99 1.42 -12.25 -13.87
N PHE A 100 0.54 -13.18 -13.51
CA PHE A 100 0.89 -14.58 -13.34
C PHE A 100 0.04 -15.48 -14.23
N GLU A 101 0.42 -15.59 -15.51
CA GLU A 101 -0.08 -16.67 -16.36
C GLU A 101 0.44 -18.05 -15.92
N LYS A 102 1.48 -18.08 -15.10
CA LYS A 102 2.06 -19.30 -14.51
C LYS A 102 2.19 -19.13 -13.00
N LYS A 103 1.74 -20.14 -12.27
CA LYS A 103 1.93 -20.25 -10.82
C LYS A 103 3.41 -19.99 -10.48
N VAL A 104 3.70 -18.94 -9.72
CA VAL A 104 5.05 -18.67 -9.23
C VAL A 104 5.42 -19.74 -8.22
N THR A 105 6.23 -20.71 -8.66
CA THR A 105 6.65 -21.85 -7.84
C THR A 105 7.87 -21.56 -6.99
N ASN A 106 8.54 -20.41 -7.22
CA ASN A 106 9.81 -20.06 -6.57
C ASN A 106 9.70 -18.74 -5.81
N PHE A 107 8.69 -18.65 -4.95
CA PHE A 107 8.50 -17.51 -4.06
C PHE A 107 9.47 -17.65 -2.87
N GLN A 108 10.52 -16.80 -2.83
CA GLN A 108 11.36 -16.67 -1.65
C GLN A 108 10.55 -15.92 -0.60
N TYR A 109 10.04 -16.61 0.40
CA TYR A 109 9.20 -16.05 1.44
C TYR A 109 9.87 -14.90 2.18
N PRO A 110 9.48 -13.62 1.89
CA PRO A 110 10.06 -12.47 2.57
C PRO A 110 9.71 -12.46 4.06
N ASN A 111 10.59 -11.86 4.85
CA ASN A 111 10.43 -11.71 6.29
C ASN A 111 10.00 -10.29 6.65
N VAL A 112 9.25 -10.18 7.74
CA VAL A 112 8.90 -8.94 8.42
C VAL A 112 9.22 -9.10 9.89
N LYS A 113 9.92 -8.14 10.50
CA LYS A 113 10.28 -8.19 11.92
C LYS A 113 9.18 -7.66 12.82
N GLU A 114 8.61 -6.51 12.45
CA GLU A 114 7.54 -5.83 13.19
C GLU A 114 6.37 -5.59 12.25
N SER A 115 5.17 -5.84 12.72
CA SER A 115 3.95 -5.63 11.95
C SER A 115 2.76 -5.29 12.84
N PHE A 116 1.87 -4.44 12.32
CA PHE A 116 0.54 -4.23 12.90
C PHE A 116 -0.38 -5.38 12.51
N THR A 117 -1.42 -5.63 13.31
CA THR A 117 -2.52 -6.47 12.87
C THR A 117 -3.50 -5.62 12.06
N LEU A 118 -3.73 -6.00 10.82
CA LEU A 118 -4.62 -5.31 9.89
C LEU A 118 -5.85 -6.16 9.59
N SER A 119 -7.03 -5.61 9.78
CA SER A 119 -8.32 -6.29 9.59
C SER A 119 -9.32 -5.44 8.81
N GLY A 120 -10.46 -6.01 8.40
CA GLY A 120 -11.50 -5.31 7.65
C GLY A 120 -11.09 -4.92 6.23
N ILE A 121 -10.26 -5.73 5.60
CA ILE A 121 -9.64 -5.45 4.30
C ILE A 121 -9.60 -6.72 3.45
N THR A 122 -9.65 -6.58 2.13
CA THR A 122 -9.50 -7.70 1.21
C THR A 122 -8.03 -8.11 1.09
N ASN A 123 -7.72 -9.37 1.34
CA ASN A 123 -6.34 -9.89 1.32
C ASN A 123 -5.73 -9.85 -0.08
N ILE A 124 -4.49 -9.40 -0.15
CA ILE A 124 -3.61 -9.49 -1.33
C ILE A 124 -2.44 -10.41 -1.04
N LEU A 125 -1.66 -10.12 0.00
CA LEU A 125 -0.57 -10.94 0.52
C LEU A 125 -0.81 -11.22 2.01
N GLN A 126 -0.52 -12.44 2.44
CA GLN A 126 -0.70 -12.87 3.81
C GLN A 126 0.57 -13.51 4.38
N TYR A 127 0.69 -13.41 5.69
CA TYR A 127 1.69 -14.13 6.46
C TYR A 127 1.31 -15.62 6.65
N GLU A 128 2.24 -16.41 7.17
CA GLU A 128 2.04 -17.84 7.47
C GLU A 128 0.88 -18.10 8.40
N ASP A 129 0.54 -17.16 9.28
CA ASP A 129 -0.56 -17.25 10.24
C ASP A 129 -1.92 -16.79 9.68
N ASN A 130 -2.00 -16.55 8.37
CA ASN A 130 -3.16 -15.99 7.66
C ASN A 130 -3.49 -14.51 7.95
N SER A 131 -2.71 -13.82 8.77
CA SER A 131 -2.87 -12.39 8.93
C SER A 131 -2.41 -11.63 7.67
N VAL A 132 -2.93 -10.42 7.49
CA VAL A 132 -2.71 -9.64 6.27
C VAL A 132 -1.36 -8.93 6.30
N PHE A 133 -0.56 -9.10 5.24
CA PHE A 133 0.59 -8.25 4.97
C PHE A 133 0.18 -7.02 4.13
N VAL A 134 -0.52 -7.25 3.04
CA VAL A 134 -1.09 -6.22 2.17
C VAL A 134 -2.53 -6.55 1.86
N GLY A 135 -3.39 -5.56 1.93
CA GLY A 135 -4.78 -5.66 1.51
C GLY A 135 -5.26 -4.42 0.78
N SER A 136 -6.51 -4.46 0.33
CA SER A 136 -7.15 -3.34 -0.35
C SER A 136 -8.59 -3.12 0.07
N THR A 137 -9.02 -1.86 -0.02
CA THR A 137 -10.41 -1.46 -0.05
C THR A 137 -10.68 -0.69 -1.34
N THR A 138 -11.87 -0.80 -1.88
CA THR A 138 -12.24 -0.11 -3.11
C THR A 138 -13.56 0.65 -2.93
N ASN A 139 -13.65 1.79 -3.61
CA ASN A 139 -14.93 2.38 -3.95
C ASN A 139 -15.23 2.09 -5.44
N ARG A 140 -16.14 2.82 -6.06
CA ARG A 140 -16.48 2.61 -7.48
C ARG A 140 -15.32 2.86 -8.44
N LEU A 141 -14.38 3.74 -8.10
CA LEU A 141 -13.37 4.26 -9.01
C LEU A 141 -11.95 4.08 -8.50
N GLY A 142 -11.69 4.34 -7.21
CA GLY A 142 -10.35 4.32 -6.62
C GLY A 142 -10.10 3.07 -5.78
N THR A 143 -8.81 2.79 -5.53
CA THR A 143 -8.37 1.70 -4.66
C THR A 143 -7.41 2.22 -3.59
N PHE A 144 -7.63 1.79 -2.37
CA PHE A 144 -6.74 2.05 -1.24
C PHE A 144 -6.04 0.75 -0.86
N TYR A 145 -4.72 0.74 -0.96
CA TYR A 145 -3.86 -0.37 -0.57
C TYR A 145 -3.23 -0.07 0.78
N ALA A 146 -3.29 -1.02 1.70
CA ALA A 146 -2.70 -0.87 3.02
C ALA A 146 -1.72 -2.01 3.32
N PHE A 147 -0.51 -1.65 3.71
CA PHE A 147 0.48 -2.56 4.27
C PHE A 147 0.30 -2.64 5.77
N SER A 148 0.54 -3.81 6.36
CA SER A 148 0.53 -4.00 7.81
C SER A 148 1.87 -3.69 8.46
N ALA A 149 2.93 -3.48 7.69
CA ALA A 149 4.29 -3.34 8.19
C ALA A 149 5.10 -2.33 7.38
N PRO A 150 6.08 -1.66 8.02
CA PRO A 150 7.13 -0.96 7.31
C PRO A 150 7.92 -1.93 6.42
N ILE A 151 8.33 -1.47 5.23
CA ILE A 151 9.09 -2.29 4.27
C ILE A 151 10.53 -1.79 4.08
N ASN A 152 11.02 -0.90 4.94
CA ASN A 152 12.43 -0.51 4.95
C ASN A 152 13.35 -1.73 5.22
N LYS A 153 14.61 -1.62 4.85
CA LYS A 153 15.59 -2.74 4.93
C LYS A 153 15.83 -3.27 6.33
N GLN A 154 15.60 -2.47 7.35
CA GLN A 154 15.76 -2.88 8.75
C GLN A 154 14.61 -3.78 9.20
N ASN A 155 13.40 -3.57 8.66
CA ASN A 155 12.20 -4.30 9.03
C ASN A 155 11.89 -5.49 8.13
N SER A 156 12.19 -5.41 6.83
CA SER A 156 11.79 -6.42 5.87
C SER A 156 12.77 -6.57 4.72
N ASN A 157 12.82 -7.76 4.14
CA ASN A 157 13.50 -8.00 2.87
C ASN A 157 12.52 -8.10 1.68
N PHE A 158 11.26 -7.73 1.86
CA PHE A 158 10.24 -7.72 0.81
C PHE A 158 10.68 -6.90 -0.40
N GLN A 159 11.38 -5.80 -0.20
CA GLN A 159 11.90 -4.96 -1.27
C GLN A 159 12.90 -5.67 -2.21
N ASN A 160 13.49 -6.78 -1.78
CA ASN A 160 14.36 -7.62 -2.60
C ASN A 160 13.62 -8.81 -3.21
N ALA A 161 12.34 -8.98 -2.90
CA ALA A 161 11.53 -10.08 -3.41
C ALA A 161 11.11 -9.81 -4.86
N PRO A 162 11.03 -10.86 -5.71
CA PRO A 162 10.56 -10.73 -7.09
C PRO A 162 9.16 -10.11 -7.22
N LEU A 163 8.33 -10.22 -6.17
CA LEU A 163 6.97 -9.67 -6.16
C LEU A 163 6.90 -8.14 -6.00
N ILE A 164 7.98 -7.47 -5.56
CA ILE A 164 7.89 -6.04 -5.25
C ILE A 164 7.55 -5.22 -6.50
N VAL A 165 8.21 -5.49 -7.61
CA VAL A 165 8.03 -4.75 -8.86
C VAL A 165 6.61 -4.92 -9.40
N PRO A 166 6.09 -6.14 -9.64
CA PRO A 166 4.73 -6.30 -10.14
C PRO A 166 3.67 -5.80 -9.15
N THR A 167 3.92 -5.89 -7.84
CA THR A 167 2.99 -5.38 -6.82
C THR A 167 2.83 -3.87 -6.95
N PHE A 168 3.92 -3.10 -6.89
CA PHE A 168 3.85 -1.64 -6.98
C PHE A 168 3.47 -1.16 -8.38
N TYR A 169 3.94 -1.85 -9.42
CA TYR A 169 3.55 -1.56 -10.80
C TYR A 169 2.01 -1.59 -10.95
N ASN A 170 1.38 -2.66 -10.51
CA ASN A 170 -0.06 -2.81 -10.62
C ASN A 170 -0.85 -1.90 -9.68
N MET A 171 -0.32 -1.58 -8.50
CA MET A 171 -0.92 -0.57 -7.61
C MET A 171 -0.93 0.82 -8.23
N GLY A 172 0.08 1.14 -9.04
CA GLY A 172 0.17 2.40 -9.76
C GLY A 172 -0.74 2.49 -10.98
N GLN A 173 -1.18 1.36 -11.54
CA GLN A 173 -2.00 1.37 -12.75
C GLN A 173 -3.43 1.84 -12.47
N ASN A 174 -3.86 2.85 -13.24
CA ASN A 174 -5.25 3.28 -13.27
C ASN A 174 -5.86 2.82 -14.60
N GLN A 175 -6.84 1.92 -14.55
CA GLN A 175 -7.45 1.34 -15.74
C GLN A 175 -8.06 2.46 -16.62
N GLY A 176 -7.56 2.59 -17.84
CA GLY A 176 -8.11 3.49 -18.86
C GLY A 176 -7.32 4.76 -19.13
N LYS A 177 -6.18 5.00 -18.47
CA LYS A 177 -5.29 6.13 -18.76
C LYS A 177 -4.01 5.66 -19.47
N THR A 178 -3.59 6.40 -20.47
CA THR A 178 -2.27 6.25 -21.12
C THR A 178 -1.24 7.09 -20.35
N GLY A 179 -0.28 6.42 -19.75
CA GLY A 179 0.73 7.05 -18.89
C GLY A 179 0.27 7.16 -17.45
N ILE A 180 1.12 6.76 -16.52
CA ILE A 180 0.80 6.71 -15.09
C ILE A 180 1.74 7.65 -14.34
N ASN A 181 1.15 8.58 -13.57
CA ASN A 181 1.87 9.44 -12.67
C ASN A 181 1.76 8.89 -11.25
N ALA A 182 2.87 8.43 -10.68
CA ALA A 182 2.95 7.99 -9.30
C ALA A 182 3.76 8.98 -8.46
N TYR A 183 3.27 9.26 -7.26
CA TYR A 183 3.87 10.20 -6.33
C TYR A 183 4.11 9.51 -4.99
N THR A 184 5.32 9.64 -4.45
CA THR A 184 5.68 9.16 -3.12
C THR A 184 5.91 10.34 -2.18
N ILE A 185 5.31 10.28 -1.02
CA ILE A 185 5.46 11.21 0.08
C ILE A 185 6.23 10.52 1.21
#